data_cefc60d1dc91626bb48fd299a2e293b8
#
_entry.id   cefc60d1dc91626bb48fd299a2e293b8
#
_cell.length_a   1.000
_cell.length_b   1.000
_cell.length_c   1.000
_cell.angle_alpha   90.00
_cell.angle_beta   90.00
_cell.angle_gamma   90.00
#
_symmetry.space_group_name_H-M   'P 1'
#
loop_
_entity.id
_entity.type
_entity.pdbx_description
1 polymer ?
#
loop_
_entity_poly.entity_id
_entity_poly.type
_entity_poly.pdbx_seq_one_letter_code
_entity_poly.pdbx_strand_id
1 'polypeptide(L)'
;EIRISDWSSDVCSSDLFGSTSAKGQSLTLDRVASARAACAQMIGSAPEEICFTANGSQAISLVAQGLELKAGDNVIVDGLSFIANAAPFLWLKKTKGIEVRFAPVTMPGITDLKGLEAMIDRSTRLISICHMPNNLGMLQPVHEIGHIAKKHSVPYMLDAANTIGMQTLNVSDIGCDFMAASGRKYLRGPSGSGFLYVNSNAAEMLEPLVPTWNSGTWDWREDNWDWDKNLF
;
A
#
# COMPACT_ATOMS: atom_id res chain seq x y z
N GLU A 1 -21.48 -24.51 19.41
CA GLU A 1 -20.81 -24.14 20.69
C GLU A 1 -19.38 -24.64 20.65
N ILE A 2 -18.42 -23.70 20.51
CA ILE A 2 -16.99 -24.00 20.65
C ILE A 2 -16.73 -24.21 22.14
N ARG A 3 -16.37 -25.40 22.55
CA ARG A 3 -16.06 -25.70 23.95
C ARG A 3 -14.77 -24.99 24.36
N ILE A 4 -14.73 -24.48 25.57
CA ILE A 4 -13.51 -23.85 26.16
C ILE A 4 -12.33 -24.84 26.18
N SER A 5 -12.61 -26.16 26.23
CA SER A 5 -11.61 -27.23 26.09
C SER A 5 -10.94 -27.27 24.71
N ASP A 6 -11.66 -26.88 23.64
CA ASP A 6 -11.12 -26.89 22.29
C ASP A 6 -10.23 -25.64 22.08
N TRP A 7 -10.56 -24.57 22.75
CA TRP A 7 -9.76 -23.35 22.78
C TRP A 7 -8.45 -23.53 23.54
N SER A 8 -8.47 -24.27 24.63
CA SER A 8 -7.26 -24.54 25.41
C SER A 8 -6.29 -25.49 24.73
N SER A 9 -6.79 -26.44 23.92
CA SER A 9 -5.92 -27.33 23.13
C SER A 9 -5.29 -26.59 21.94
N ASP A 10 -6.00 -25.67 21.31
CA ASP A 10 -5.46 -24.85 20.24
C ASP A 10 -4.49 -23.78 20.74
N VAL A 11 -4.76 -23.18 21.90
CA VAL A 11 -3.83 -22.28 22.58
C VAL A 11 -2.58 -23.06 23.05
N CYS A 12 -2.71 -24.27 23.62
CA CYS A 12 -1.56 -25.10 23.98
C CYS A 12 -0.76 -25.57 22.75
N SER A 13 -1.40 -25.88 21.63
CA SER A 13 -0.66 -26.23 20.40
C SER A 13 -0.02 -25.03 19.75
N SER A 14 -0.62 -23.85 19.82
CA SER A 14 -0.02 -22.60 19.40
C SER A 14 1.07 -22.12 20.36
N ASP A 15 0.98 -22.44 21.67
CA ASP A 15 2.02 -22.12 22.66
C ASP A 15 3.19 -23.10 22.63
N LEU A 16 2.93 -24.39 22.39
CA LEU A 16 3.99 -25.39 22.15
C LEU A 16 4.69 -25.19 20.79
N PHE A 17 4.01 -24.63 19.82
CA PHE A 17 4.50 -24.31 18.48
C PHE A 17 4.38 -22.83 18.16
N GLY A 18 4.00 -22.00 19.13
CA GLY A 18 3.78 -20.58 18.99
C GLY A 18 5.07 -19.77 18.84
N SER A 19 4.92 -18.47 18.82
CA SER A 19 5.96 -17.49 18.51
C SER A 19 7.23 -17.56 19.38
N THR A 20 7.18 -18.24 20.52
CA THR A 20 8.29 -18.33 21.47
C THR A 20 9.21 -19.53 21.25
N SER A 21 8.78 -20.57 20.53
CA SER A 21 9.64 -21.71 20.19
C SER A 21 10.27 -21.54 18.81
N ALA A 22 11.49 -22.05 18.60
CA ALA A 22 12.16 -22.01 17.30
C ALA A 22 11.30 -22.64 16.18
N LYS A 23 10.58 -23.72 16.48
CA LYS A 23 9.65 -24.37 15.54
C LYS A 23 8.43 -23.50 15.25
N GLY A 24 7.86 -22.83 16.25
CA GLY A 24 6.73 -21.93 16.08
C GLY A 24 7.11 -20.69 15.28
N GLN A 25 8.29 -20.15 15.51
CA GLN A 25 8.83 -19.04 14.72
C GLN A 25 9.02 -19.45 13.26
N SER A 26 9.64 -20.62 12.99
CA SER A 26 9.79 -21.13 11.63
C SER A 26 8.45 -21.29 10.92
N LEU A 27 7.46 -21.96 11.57
CA LEU A 27 6.12 -22.12 11.00
C LEU A 27 5.40 -20.79 10.73
N THR A 28 5.61 -19.80 11.60
CA THR A 28 5.02 -18.46 11.39
C THR A 28 5.66 -17.77 10.19
N LEU A 29 6.98 -17.81 10.08
CA LEU A 29 7.71 -17.24 8.95
C LEU A 29 7.32 -17.91 7.63
N ASP A 30 7.19 -19.24 7.60
CA ASP A 30 6.75 -19.99 6.42
C ASP A 30 5.33 -19.59 5.97
N ARG A 31 4.41 -19.40 6.92
CA ARG A 31 3.05 -18.95 6.65
C ARG A 31 3.01 -17.51 6.12
N VAL A 32 3.81 -16.63 6.71
CA VAL A 32 3.94 -15.23 6.25
C VAL A 32 4.53 -15.20 4.85
N ALA A 33 5.58 -15.98 4.57
CA ALA A 33 6.19 -16.09 3.24
C ALA A 33 5.20 -16.63 2.21
N SER A 34 4.43 -17.67 2.55
CA SER A 34 3.40 -18.23 1.66
C SER A 34 2.28 -17.23 1.37
N ALA A 35 1.81 -16.49 2.38
CA ALA A 35 0.81 -15.44 2.20
C ALA A 35 1.32 -14.30 1.33
N ARG A 36 2.58 -13.90 1.50
CA ARG A 36 3.26 -12.88 0.71
C ARG A 36 3.34 -13.30 -0.76
N ALA A 37 3.78 -14.53 -1.03
CA ALA A 37 3.85 -15.09 -2.37
C ALA A 37 2.46 -15.15 -3.04
N ALA A 38 1.40 -15.52 -2.30
CA ALA A 38 0.03 -15.53 -2.81
C ALA A 38 -0.47 -14.13 -3.17
N CYS A 39 -0.21 -13.12 -2.33
CA CYS A 39 -0.54 -11.73 -2.64
C CYS A 39 0.21 -11.24 -3.88
N ALA A 40 1.49 -11.53 -3.98
CA ALA A 40 2.33 -11.16 -5.12
C ALA A 40 1.81 -11.81 -6.43
N GLN A 41 1.53 -13.10 -6.40
CA GLN A 41 0.97 -13.82 -7.55
C GLN A 41 -0.36 -13.23 -8.02
N MET A 42 -1.20 -12.78 -7.09
CA MET A 42 -2.52 -12.19 -7.40
C MET A 42 -2.42 -10.91 -8.23
N ILE A 43 -1.33 -10.18 -8.12
CA ILE A 43 -1.11 -8.87 -8.78
C ILE A 43 0.04 -8.86 -9.77
N GLY A 44 0.68 -10.02 -10.00
CA GLY A 44 1.80 -10.15 -10.94
C GLY A 44 3.08 -9.45 -10.48
N SER A 45 3.35 -9.45 -9.17
CA SER A 45 4.57 -8.86 -8.57
C SER A 45 5.49 -9.92 -7.97
N ALA A 46 6.66 -9.50 -7.49
CA ALA A 46 7.55 -10.32 -6.68
C ALA A 46 7.10 -10.32 -5.19
N PRO A 47 7.33 -11.40 -4.44
CA PRO A 47 6.98 -11.46 -3.02
C PRO A 47 7.63 -10.35 -2.18
N GLU A 48 8.83 -9.95 -2.52
CA GLU A 48 9.63 -8.92 -1.85
C GLU A 48 8.99 -7.52 -1.97
N GLU A 49 8.12 -7.33 -2.95
CA GLU A 49 7.39 -6.08 -3.20
C GLU A 49 6.10 -5.97 -2.36
N ILE A 50 5.81 -6.95 -1.50
CA ILE A 50 4.60 -6.98 -0.67
C ILE A 50 4.94 -6.69 0.79
N CYS A 51 4.34 -5.65 1.34
CA CYS A 51 4.37 -5.30 2.77
C CYS A 51 2.98 -5.49 3.38
N PHE A 52 2.86 -6.31 4.44
CA PHE A 52 1.58 -6.47 5.13
C PHE A 52 1.24 -5.25 5.97
N THR A 53 -0.03 -4.85 5.91
CA THR A 53 -0.60 -3.73 6.66
C THR A 53 -1.89 -4.15 7.35
N ALA A 54 -2.32 -3.39 8.34
CA ALA A 54 -3.59 -3.64 9.01
C ALA A 54 -4.82 -3.34 8.12
N ASN A 55 -4.64 -2.51 7.10
CA ASN A 55 -5.72 -2.14 6.15
C ASN A 55 -5.15 -1.26 5.03
N GLY A 56 -5.96 -1.01 3.99
CA GLY A 56 -5.57 -0.14 2.88
C GLY A 56 -5.28 1.31 3.28
N SER A 57 -5.96 1.84 4.30
CA SER A 57 -5.70 3.21 4.78
C SER A 57 -4.30 3.35 5.37
N GLN A 58 -3.82 2.35 6.10
CA GLN A 58 -2.45 2.32 6.60
C GLN A 58 -1.46 2.24 5.43
N ALA A 59 -1.73 1.40 4.43
CA ALA A 59 -0.90 1.31 3.23
C ALA A 59 -0.74 2.67 2.54
N ILE A 60 -1.85 3.40 2.32
CA ILE A 60 -1.81 4.75 1.73
C ILE A 60 -1.04 5.73 2.62
N SER A 61 -1.24 5.67 3.94
CA SER A 61 -0.56 6.55 4.88
C SER A 61 0.94 6.32 4.93
N LEU A 62 1.40 5.07 4.80
CA LEU A 62 2.83 4.73 4.74
C LEU A 62 3.48 5.37 3.51
N VAL A 63 2.85 5.28 2.33
CA VAL A 63 3.37 5.94 1.12
C VAL A 63 3.35 7.46 1.27
N ALA A 64 2.22 8.03 1.71
CA ALA A 64 2.08 9.48 1.86
C ALA A 64 3.13 10.10 2.79
N GLN A 65 3.45 9.42 3.88
CA GLN A 65 4.41 9.92 4.86
C GLN A 65 5.86 9.58 4.48
N GLY A 66 6.10 8.42 3.85
CA GLY A 66 7.43 7.99 3.42
C GLY A 66 8.00 8.80 2.25
N LEU A 67 7.15 9.44 1.44
CA LEU A 67 7.57 10.26 0.29
C LEU A 67 8.21 11.63 0.66
N GLU A 68 8.65 11.89 1.84
CA GLU A 68 9.33 13.15 2.24
C GLU A 68 8.80 14.45 1.60
N LEU A 69 7.47 14.53 1.42
CA LEU A 69 6.82 15.68 0.79
C LEU A 69 7.05 16.96 1.61
N LYS A 70 7.28 18.08 0.91
CA LYS A 70 7.58 19.38 1.51
C LYS A 70 6.72 20.49 0.92
N ALA A 71 6.74 21.66 1.57
CA ALA A 71 6.01 22.83 1.09
C ALA A 71 6.37 23.15 -0.37
N GLY A 72 5.37 23.39 -1.20
CA GLY A 72 5.50 23.62 -2.64
C GLY A 72 5.38 22.36 -3.51
N ASP A 73 5.50 21.17 -2.93
CA ASP A 73 5.14 19.93 -3.64
C ASP A 73 3.63 19.79 -3.74
N ASN A 74 3.16 19.09 -4.79
CA ASN A 74 1.75 18.76 -4.93
C ASN A 74 1.54 17.27 -5.17
N VAL A 75 0.35 16.80 -4.79
CA VAL A 75 -0.17 15.48 -5.10
C VAL A 75 -1.52 15.59 -5.77
N ILE A 76 -1.78 14.73 -6.75
CA ILE A 76 -3.06 14.65 -7.43
C ILE A 76 -3.81 13.43 -6.90
N VAL A 77 -5.01 13.65 -6.36
CA VAL A 77 -5.88 12.58 -5.85
C VAL A 77 -7.21 12.60 -6.60
N ASP A 78 -7.91 11.48 -6.65
CA ASP A 78 -9.26 11.50 -7.19
C ASP A 78 -10.26 12.10 -6.18
N GLY A 79 -11.27 12.80 -6.70
CA GLY A 79 -12.31 13.44 -5.90
C GLY A 79 -13.49 12.52 -5.56
N LEU A 80 -13.48 11.27 -6.02
CA LEU A 80 -14.60 10.33 -5.92
C LEU A 80 -14.37 9.22 -4.90
N SER A 81 -13.13 9.01 -4.47
CA SER A 81 -12.75 7.88 -3.62
C SER A 81 -13.23 8.03 -2.17
N PHE A 82 -13.18 6.93 -1.47
CA PHE A 82 -13.28 6.94 -0.02
C PHE A 82 -12.19 7.84 0.56
N ILE A 83 -12.54 8.59 1.60
CA ILE A 83 -11.67 9.61 2.21
C ILE A 83 -10.26 9.09 2.57
N ALA A 84 -10.09 7.79 2.77
CA ALA A 84 -8.80 7.17 3.07
C ALA A 84 -7.74 7.44 1.99
N ASN A 85 -8.13 7.62 0.72
CA ASN A 85 -7.20 7.94 -0.36
C ASN A 85 -6.73 9.40 -0.33
N ALA A 86 -7.49 10.31 0.24
CA ALA A 86 -7.16 11.73 0.32
C ALA A 86 -6.69 12.17 1.72
N ALA A 87 -7.20 11.55 2.79
CA ALA A 87 -6.97 12.00 4.15
C ALA A 87 -5.49 12.16 4.55
N PRO A 88 -4.57 11.22 4.23
CA PRO A 88 -3.16 11.40 4.57
C PRO A 88 -2.55 12.63 3.90
N PHE A 89 -2.90 12.91 2.65
CA PHE A 89 -2.40 14.06 1.90
C PHE A 89 -3.02 15.37 2.41
N LEU A 90 -4.30 15.38 2.77
CA LEU A 90 -4.94 16.53 3.41
C LEU A 90 -4.32 16.84 4.77
N TRP A 91 -3.92 15.82 5.52
CA TRP A 91 -3.14 15.99 6.74
C TRP A 91 -1.77 16.62 6.45
N LEU A 92 -1.05 16.14 5.44
CA LEU A 92 0.24 16.70 5.03
C LEU A 92 0.11 18.13 4.48
N LYS A 93 -0.99 18.45 3.80
CA LYS A 93 -1.32 19.83 3.42
C LYS A 93 -1.36 20.73 4.66
N LYS A 94 -1.98 20.29 5.73
CA LYS A 94 -2.09 21.06 6.98
C LYS A 94 -0.74 21.15 7.72
N THR A 95 0.05 20.09 7.73
CA THR A 95 1.25 19.97 8.58
C THR A 95 2.56 20.32 7.88
N LYS A 96 2.65 20.07 6.57
CA LYS A 96 3.87 20.31 5.76
C LYS A 96 3.67 21.37 4.68
N GLY A 97 2.45 21.85 4.43
CA GLY A 97 2.17 22.87 3.43
C GLY A 97 2.22 22.40 1.98
N ILE A 98 2.02 21.11 1.73
CA ILE A 98 1.88 20.59 0.35
C ILE A 98 0.55 21.07 -0.26
N GLU A 99 0.46 21.03 -1.58
CA GLU A 99 -0.80 21.21 -2.30
C GLU A 99 -1.46 19.86 -2.58
N VAL A 100 -2.77 19.76 -2.40
CA VAL A 100 -3.58 18.61 -2.83
C VAL A 100 -4.52 19.05 -3.91
N ARG A 101 -4.37 18.47 -5.09
CA ARG A 101 -5.19 18.72 -6.28
C ARG A 101 -6.15 17.56 -6.49
N PHE A 102 -7.40 17.87 -6.77
CA PHE A 102 -8.40 16.84 -7.06
C PHE A 102 -8.58 16.71 -8.57
N ALA A 103 -8.31 15.52 -9.09
CA ALA A 103 -8.50 15.21 -10.50
C ALA A 103 -9.95 15.46 -10.91
N PRO A 104 -10.20 16.16 -12.03
CA PRO A 104 -11.54 16.40 -12.51
C PRO A 104 -12.21 15.11 -12.97
N VAL A 105 -13.52 15.13 -12.97
CA VAL A 105 -14.38 13.98 -13.24
C VAL A 105 -15.38 14.32 -14.34
N THR A 106 -15.52 13.42 -15.29
CA THR A 106 -16.59 13.47 -16.31
C THR A 106 -17.80 12.65 -15.86
N MET A 107 -18.97 12.94 -16.42
CA MET A 107 -20.12 12.04 -16.24
C MET A 107 -19.87 10.71 -17.00
N PRO A 108 -20.19 9.54 -16.46
CA PRO A 108 -20.95 9.30 -15.21
C PRO A 108 -20.07 9.10 -13.95
N GLY A 109 -18.89 9.63 -13.86
CA GLY A 109 -18.01 9.48 -12.69
C GLY A 109 -16.67 8.81 -13.03
N ILE A 110 -16.11 9.16 -14.17
CA ILE A 110 -14.80 8.71 -14.65
C ILE A 110 -13.82 9.87 -14.57
N THR A 111 -12.61 9.61 -14.12
CA THR A 111 -11.51 10.58 -14.10
C THR A 111 -11.28 11.15 -15.50
N ASP A 112 -11.31 12.47 -15.63
CA ASP A 112 -10.94 13.15 -16.88
C ASP A 112 -9.42 13.08 -17.06
N LEU A 113 -8.99 12.24 -17.99
CA LEU A 113 -7.57 12.02 -18.27
C LEU A 113 -6.84 13.28 -18.74
N LYS A 114 -7.50 14.09 -19.56
CA LYS A 114 -6.92 15.35 -20.05
C LYS A 114 -6.81 16.37 -18.93
N GLY A 115 -7.85 16.48 -18.12
CA GLY A 115 -7.85 17.36 -16.96
C GLY A 115 -6.84 16.93 -15.90
N LEU A 116 -6.69 15.61 -15.63
CA LEU A 116 -5.67 15.09 -14.75
C LEU A 116 -4.26 15.41 -15.28
N GLU A 117 -4.00 15.14 -16.55
CA GLU A 117 -2.69 15.40 -17.16
C GLU A 117 -2.32 16.89 -17.13
N ALA A 118 -3.29 17.78 -17.35
CA ALA A 118 -3.10 19.23 -17.29
C ALA A 118 -2.76 19.75 -15.87
N MET A 119 -3.02 18.96 -14.83
CA MET A 119 -2.67 19.28 -13.45
C MET A 119 -1.22 18.93 -13.08
N ILE A 120 -0.55 18.14 -13.91
CA ILE A 120 0.84 17.70 -13.64
C ILE A 120 1.79 18.83 -13.94
N ASP A 121 2.67 19.14 -13.01
CA ASP A 121 3.78 20.07 -13.16
C ASP A 121 5.06 19.54 -12.50
N ARG A 122 6.13 20.32 -12.55
CA ARG A 122 7.43 19.93 -11.98
C ARG A 122 7.42 19.71 -10.45
N SER A 123 6.40 20.16 -9.77
CA SER A 123 6.22 19.99 -8.33
C SER A 123 5.31 18.82 -7.98
N THR A 124 4.75 18.12 -8.97
CA THR A 124 3.90 16.95 -8.75
C THR A 124 4.76 15.76 -8.32
N ARG A 125 4.45 15.19 -7.14
CA ARG A 125 5.22 14.11 -6.51
C ARG A 125 4.50 12.78 -6.49
N LEU A 126 3.19 12.78 -6.67
CA LEU A 126 2.39 11.56 -6.65
C LEU A 126 1.04 11.80 -7.36
N ILE A 127 0.58 10.78 -8.06
CA ILE A 127 -0.81 10.63 -8.47
C ILE A 127 -1.37 9.46 -7.66
N SER A 128 -2.47 9.65 -6.91
CA SER A 128 -3.11 8.61 -6.10
C SER A 128 -4.57 8.47 -6.46
N ILE A 129 -4.92 7.35 -7.09
CA ILE A 129 -6.26 7.12 -7.67
C ILE A 129 -6.86 5.84 -7.11
N CYS A 130 -8.13 5.87 -6.74
CA CYS A 130 -8.90 4.69 -6.39
C CYS A 130 -9.40 3.99 -7.65
N HIS A 131 -9.13 2.69 -7.77
CA HIS A 131 -9.56 1.91 -8.94
C HIS A 131 -11.09 1.84 -9.09
N MET A 132 -11.81 1.72 -7.98
CA MET A 132 -13.26 1.70 -7.96
C MET A 132 -13.77 2.48 -6.74
N PRO A 133 -14.10 3.77 -6.91
CA PRO A 133 -14.71 4.57 -5.87
C PRO A 133 -16.00 3.93 -5.35
N ASN A 134 -16.15 3.84 -4.04
CA ASN A 134 -17.28 3.18 -3.39
C ASN A 134 -18.64 3.89 -3.63
N ASN A 135 -18.63 5.17 -3.94
CA ASN A 135 -19.84 5.96 -4.11
C ASN A 135 -20.58 5.61 -5.40
N LEU A 136 -19.85 5.27 -6.46
CA LEU A 136 -20.41 5.05 -7.80
C LEU A 136 -20.16 3.65 -8.34
N GLY A 137 -19.18 2.92 -7.81
CA GLY A 137 -18.82 1.60 -8.30
C GLY A 137 -18.24 1.57 -9.72
N MET A 138 -17.82 2.73 -10.26
CA MET A 138 -17.26 2.86 -11.60
C MET A 138 -15.77 2.52 -11.59
N LEU A 139 -15.34 1.62 -12.48
CA LEU A 139 -13.92 1.35 -12.69
C LEU A 139 -13.26 2.57 -13.37
N GLN A 140 -12.18 3.02 -12.76
CA GLN A 140 -11.39 4.13 -13.29
C GLN A 140 -10.38 3.65 -14.36
N PRO A 141 -9.97 4.48 -15.30
CA PRO A 141 -9.06 4.14 -16.40
C PRO A 141 -7.60 4.07 -15.90
N VAL A 142 -7.30 3.09 -15.03
CA VAL A 142 -6.05 3.02 -14.28
C VAL A 142 -4.83 2.77 -15.15
N HIS A 143 -4.97 2.08 -16.29
CA HIS A 143 -3.88 1.85 -17.23
C HIS A 143 -3.50 3.15 -17.96
N GLU A 144 -4.50 3.91 -18.41
CA GLU A 144 -4.28 5.20 -19.06
C GLU A 144 -3.67 6.21 -18.10
N ILE A 145 -4.08 6.19 -16.82
CA ILE A 145 -3.48 7.01 -15.77
C ILE A 145 -2.03 6.60 -15.54
N GLY A 146 -1.73 5.29 -15.50
CA GLY A 146 -0.37 4.78 -15.40
C GLY A 146 0.52 5.23 -16.57
N HIS A 147 -0.01 5.23 -17.80
CA HIS A 147 0.71 5.76 -18.96
C HIS A 147 0.99 7.27 -18.85
N ILE A 148 0.03 8.05 -18.34
CA ILE A 148 0.22 9.49 -18.09
C ILE A 148 1.29 9.69 -17.00
N ALA A 149 1.20 8.98 -15.88
CA ALA A 149 2.15 9.05 -14.79
C ALA A 149 3.59 8.74 -15.26
N LYS A 150 3.75 7.65 -16.02
CA LYS A 150 5.03 7.25 -16.62
C LYS A 150 5.57 8.30 -17.60
N LYS A 151 4.72 8.85 -18.47
CA LYS A 151 5.09 9.90 -19.43
C LYS A 151 5.69 11.13 -18.75
N HIS A 152 5.15 11.48 -17.60
CA HIS A 152 5.60 12.65 -16.82
C HIS A 152 6.60 12.30 -15.71
N SER A 153 7.00 11.02 -15.59
CA SER A 153 7.90 10.52 -14.52
C SER A 153 7.38 10.88 -13.11
N VAL A 154 6.08 10.79 -12.91
CA VAL A 154 5.42 11.00 -11.61
C VAL A 154 5.07 9.65 -11.01
N PRO A 155 5.43 9.36 -9.77
CA PRO A 155 5.02 8.14 -9.08
C PRO A 155 3.50 7.97 -9.04
N TYR A 156 3.03 6.72 -9.20
CA TYR A 156 1.61 6.40 -9.26
C TYR A 156 1.21 5.39 -8.18
N MET A 157 0.25 5.77 -7.36
CA MET A 157 -0.36 4.92 -6.35
C MET A 157 -1.79 4.56 -6.73
N LEU A 158 -2.10 3.26 -6.67
CA LEU A 158 -3.42 2.70 -6.90
C LEU A 158 -4.07 2.28 -5.57
N ASP A 159 -5.20 2.84 -5.20
CA ASP A 159 -6.06 2.26 -4.17
C ASP A 159 -6.95 1.17 -4.79
N ALA A 160 -6.53 -0.08 -4.66
CA ALA A 160 -7.23 -1.26 -5.16
C ALA A 160 -8.11 -1.93 -4.10
N ALA A 161 -8.37 -1.27 -2.97
CA ALA A 161 -9.09 -1.86 -1.84
C ALA A 161 -10.48 -2.42 -2.20
N ASN A 162 -11.14 -1.85 -3.22
CA ASN A 162 -12.46 -2.30 -3.68
C ASN A 162 -12.42 -3.21 -4.93
N THR A 163 -11.24 -3.52 -5.48
CA THR A 163 -11.15 -4.28 -6.73
C THR A 163 -10.29 -5.52 -6.63
N ILE A 164 -9.28 -5.51 -5.77
CA ILE A 164 -8.46 -6.71 -5.56
C ILE A 164 -9.30 -7.85 -4.98
N GLY A 165 -9.15 -9.03 -5.57
CA GLY A 165 -10.00 -10.19 -5.27
C GLY A 165 -11.31 -10.23 -6.06
N MET A 166 -11.66 -9.15 -6.78
CA MET A 166 -12.83 -9.08 -7.66
C MET A 166 -12.43 -8.93 -9.13
N GLN A 167 -11.38 -8.16 -9.39
CA GLN A 167 -10.82 -7.94 -10.72
C GLN A 167 -9.42 -8.56 -10.80
N THR A 168 -9.04 -9.04 -11.97
CA THR A 168 -7.64 -9.40 -12.24
C THR A 168 -6.84 -8.11 -12.38
N LEU A 169 -5.81 -8.00 -11.55
CA LEU A 169 -4.91 -6.83 -11.55
C LEU A 169 -3.49 -7.31 -11.88
N ASN A 170 -2.81 -6.56 -12.71
CA ASN A 170 -1.38 -6.74 -12.95
C ASN A 170 -0.71 -5.37 -12.79
N VAL A 171 0.15 -5.25 -11.77
CA VAL A 171 0.78 -3.95 -11.45
C VAL A 171 1.71 -3.45 -12.53
N SER A 172 2.34 -4.37 -13.28
CA SER A 172 3.21 -4.01 -14.41
C SER A 172 2.41 -3.44 -15.58
N ASP A 173 1.24 -4.03 -15.88
CA ASP A 173 0.36 -3.57 -16.96
C ASP A 173 -0.30 -2.22 -16.60
N ILE A 174 -0.67 -2.05 -15.34
CA ILE A 174 -1.22 -0.80 -14.80
C ILE A 174 -0.13 0.28 -14.75
N GLY A 175 1.12 -0.11 -14.48
CA GLY A 175 2.25 0.79 -14.36
C GLY A 175 2.21 1.61 -13.06
N CYS A 176 1.67 1.05 -11.98
CA CYS A 176 1.70 1.71 -10.67
C CYS A 176 2.97 1.35 -9.88
N ASP A 177 3.47 2.32 -9.15
CA ASP A 177 4.64 2.16 -8.26
C ASP A 177 4.23 1.63 -6.89
N PHE A 178 3.01 1.97 -6.47
CA PHE A 178 2.43 1.57 -5.19
C PHE A 178 1.01 1.08 -5.39
N MET A 179 0.57 0.07 -4.61
CA MET A 179 -0.82 -0.35 -4.58
C MET A 179 -1.27 -0.71 -3.16
N ALA A 180 -2.38 -0.11 -2.73
CA ALA A 180 -2.99 -0.41 -1.44
C ALA A 180 -4.11 -1.44 -1.57
N ALA A 181 -4.12 -2.44 -0.69
CA ALA A 181 -5.13 -3.48 -0.61
C ALA A 181 -5.74 -3.58 0.79
N SER A 182 -7.03 -3.94 0.85
CA SER A 182 -7.74 -4.18 2.11
C SER A 182 -8.25 -5.62 2.17
N GLY A 183 -7.79 -6.38 3.17
CA GLY A 183 -8.11 -7.81 3.28
C GLY A 183 -9.59 -8.10 3.49
N ARG A 184 -10.27 -7.31 4.32
CA ARG A 184 -11.67 -7.54 4.72
C ARG A 184 -12.73 -7.32 3.63
N LYS A 185 -12.35 -6.76 2.48
CA LYS A 185 -13.26 -6.48 1.37
C LYS A 185 -13.33 -7.71 0.44
N TYR A 186 -13.06 -7.54 -0.83
CA TYR A 186 -13.19 -8.60 -1.82
C TYR A 186 -12.10 -9.69 -1.74
N LEU A 187 -11.02 -9.45 -0.99
CA LEU A 187 -10.08 -10.52 -0.60
C LEU A 187 -10.68 -11.49 0.42
N ARG A 188 -11.83 -11.14 1.06
CA ARG A 188 -12.54 -11.97 2.04
C ARG A 188 -11.68 -12.43 3.22
N GLY A 189 -10.64 -11.66 3.53
CA GLY A 189 -9.78 -11.87 4.69
C GLY A 189 -10.35 -11.23 5.96
N PRO A 190 -9.70 -11.42 7.10
CA PRO A 190 -10.14 -10.84 8.38
C PRO A 190 -10.00 -9.31 8.39
N SER A 191 -10.78 -8.66 9.25
CA SER A 191 -10.53 -7.28 9.62
C SER A 191 -9.17 -7.15 10.29
N GLY A 192 -8.46 -6.05 10.03
CA GLY A 192 -7.09 -5.89 10.52
C GLY A 192 -6.04 -6.50 9.59
N SER A 193 -6.40 -6.82 8.33
CA SER A 193 -5.47 -7.29 7.31
C SER A 193 -5.55 -6.44 6.05
N GLY A 194 -4.43 -6.32 5.37
CA GLY A 194 -4.23 -5.65 4.10
C GLY A 194 -2.78 -5.78 3.66
N PHE A 195 -2.46 -5.22 2.52
CA PHE A 195 -1.07 -5.12 2.09
C PHE A 195 -0.84 -3.87 1.25
N LEU A 196 0.42 -3.46 1.23
CA LEU A 196 0.99 -2.47 0.33
C LEU A 196 1.91 -3.20 -0.65
N TYR A 197 1.71 -2.98 -1.93
CA TYR A 197 2.70 -3.27 -2.95
C TYR A 197 3.58 -2.04 -3.15
N VAL A 198 4.87 -2.27 -3.21
CA VAL A 198 5.89 -1.26 -3.53
C VAL A 198 6.76 -1.81 -4.64
N ASN A 199 6.75 -1.17 -5.80
CA ASN A 199 7.64 -1.53 -6.89
C ASN A 199 9.10 -1.39 -6.43
N SER A 200 9.95 -2.37 -6.70
CA SER A 200 11.35 -2.39 -6.26
C SER A 200 12.12 -1.14 -6.68
N ASN A 201 11.83 -0.57 -7.87
CA ASN A 201 12.47 0.67 -8.32
C ASN A 201 11.95 1.93 -7.59
N ALA A 202 10.78 1.85 -6.96
CA ALA A 202 10.18 2.94 -6.22
C ALA A 202 10.46 2.86 -4.70
N ALA A 203 11.02 1.76 -4.23
CA ALA A 203 11.31 1.55 -2.81
C ALA A 203 12.24 2.63 -2.23
N GLU A 204 13.22 3.08 -3.01
CA GLU A 204 14.16 4.13 -2.59
C GLU A 204 13.51 5.52 -2.43
N MET A 205 12.28 5.70 -2.95
CA MET A 205 11.52 6.95 -2.78
C MET A 205 10.89 7.07 -1.39
N LEU A 206 10.84 5.97 -0.64
CA LEU A 206 10.18 5.92 0.66
C LEU A 206 11.19 5.86 1.78
N GLU A 207 11.09 6.79 2.72
CA GLU A 207 11.79 6.68 4.00
C GLU A 207 11.02 5.75 4.95
N PRO A 208 11.70 4.84 5.65
CA PRO A 208 11.05 3.92 6.59
C PRO A 208 10.49 4.69 7.79
N LEU A 209 9.18 4.58 7.99
CA LEU A 209 8.47 5.29 9.06
C LEU A 209 8.42 4.53 10.38
N VAL A 210 8.52 3.22 10.33
CA VAL A 210 8.41 2.34 11.50
C VAL A 210 9.58 1.37 11.48
N PRO A 211 10.76 1.84 11.87
CA PRO A 211 11.91 0.96 11.99
C PRO A 211 11.67 -0.10 13.07
N THR A 212 11.99 -1.34 12.74
CA THR A 212 11.90 -2.48 13.64
C THR A 212 13.27 -3.13 13.79
N TRP A 213 13.38 -4.08 14.71
CA TRP A 213 14.62 -4.83 14.90
C TRP A 213 15.08 -5.60 13.63
N ASN A 214 14.18 -5.81 12.67
CA ASN A 214 14.48 -6.43 11.38
C ASN A 214 14.90 -5.42 10.30
N SER A 215 14.89 -4.14 10.60
CA SER A 215 15.12 -3.09 9.59
C SER A 215 16.60 -2.76 9.39
N GLY A 216 17.50 -3.50 9.99
CA GLY A 216 18.94 -3.26 9.88
C GLY A 216 19.74 -4.19 10.77
N THR A 217 21.06 -4.03 10.75
CA THR A 217 22.00 -4.71 11.63
C THR A 217 22.46 -3.77 12.73
N TRP A 218 22.41 -4.26 13.97
CA TRP A 218 22.88 -3.51 15.11
C TRP A 218 24.15 -4.15 15.68
N ASP A 219 25.23 -3.37 15.72
CA ASP A 219 26.39 -3.72 16.52
C ASP A 219 26.34 -2.96 17.86
N TRP A 220 25.89 -3.67 18.90
CA TRP A 220 25.80 -3.14 20.26
C TRP A 220 27.16 -2.78 20.89
N ARG A 221 28.28 -3.22 20.27
CA ARG A 221 29.64 -2.91 20.76
C ARG A 221 30.11 -1.54 20.29
N GLU A 222 29.62 -1.16 19.11
CA GLU A 222 29.98 0.13 18.48
C GLU A 222 28.90 1.19 18.65
N ASP A 223 27.79 0.84 19.32
CA ASP A 223 26.58 1.70 19.44
C ASP A 223 26.14 2.20 18.05
N ASN A 224 26.26 1.32 17.06
CA ASN A 224 26.00 1.63 15.67
C ASN A 224 24.83 0.79 15.13
N TRP A 225 23.92 1.46 14.43
CA TRP A 225 22.82 0.85 13.72
C TRP A 225 23.00 1.12 12.24
N ASP A 226 23.16 0.07 11.44
CA ASP A 226 23.24 0.16 10.00
C ASP A 226 21.91 -0.30 9.37
N TRP A 227 21.30 0.62 8.63
CA TRP A 227 20.06 0.36 7.93
C TRP A 227 20.29 -0.52 6.72
N ASP A 228 19.57 -1.62 6.62
CA ASP A 228 19.51 -2.40 5.39
C ASP A 228 18.21 -2.07 4.63
N LYS A 229 18.31 -1.21 3.64
CA LYS A 229 17.19 -0.85 2.78
C LYS A 229 16.61 -2.03 1.98
N ASN A 230 17.31 -3.16 1.91
CA ASN A 230 16.85 -4.37 1.24
C ASN A 230 15.99 -5.28 2.12
N LEU A 231 15.80 -4.92 3.40
CA LEU A 231 14.97 -5.68 4.34
C LEU A 231 13.52 -5.17 4.45
N PHE A 232 13.11 -4.22 3.62
CA PHE A 232 11.75 -3.65 3.57
C PHE A 232 10.95 -4.23 2.43
#